data_812005e4acf9bdbf9f69527fa98b1196
#
_entry.id   812005e4acf9bdbf9f69527fa98b1196
#
_cell.length_a   1.000
_cell.length_b   1.000
_cell.length_c   1.000
_cell.angle_alpha   90.00
_cell.angle_beta   90.00
_cell.angle_gamma   90.00
#
_symmetry.space_group_name_H-M   'P 1'
#
loop_
_entity.id
_entity.type
_entity.pdbx_description
1 polymer ?
#
loop_
_entity_poly.entity_id
_entity_poly.type
_entity_poly.pdbx_seq_one_letter_code
_entity_poly.pdbx_strand_id
1 'polypeptide(L)'
;MHVVSGPTGPLVRIWSAECDGTTAFSSIASVNPGIGFARIGGRTALHLRGPATRATPLSCPPDTEYFGVDFRLGAYLPMFPPVGLVNLNDAVLPTLPGGRVLLDGDAWEMPTPTNVDVFVQRLVRAGLLVVDPLVEDLRHGAVLGTPARTAQSRFVRAVGLSRRKLHVIERARRAARQLRAGTPIADVIFDAGYHDQPHLTRSLQELVGYTPGEVARGDMFLDL
;
A
#
# COMPACT_ATOMS: atom_id res chain seq x y z
N MET A 1 -1.07 -16.20 -2.76
CA MET A 1 -1.01 -14.99 -1.89
C MET A 1 -1.18 -15.46 -0.44
N HIS A 2 -0.13 -15.34 0.38
CA HIS A 2 -0.19 -15.70 1.80
C HIS A 2 -0.33 -14.42 2.64
N VAL A 3 -1.30 -14.40 3.55
CA VAL A 3 -1.52 -13.31 4.51
C VAL A 3 -1.00 -13.78 5.87
N VAL A 4 0.02 -13.10 6.41
CA VAL A 4 0.45 -13.29 7.79
C VAL A 4 0.15 -12.01 8.56
N SER A 5 -0.85 -12.04 9.41
CA SER A 5 -1.20 -10.94 10.32
C SER A 5 -0.89 -11.34 11.75
N GLY A 6 -0.07 -10.53 12.43
CA GLY A 6 0.01 -10.53 13.90
C GLY A 6 -0.52 -9.20 14.45
N PRO A 7 -1.27 -9.17 15.56
CA PRO A 7 -1.98 -7.97 16.02
C PRO A 7 -1.09 -6.82 16.52
N THR A 8 0.20 -7.00 16.65
CA THR A 8 1.14 -6.00 17.21
C THR A 8 2.32 -5.65 16.32
N GLY A 9 2.52 -6.32 15.19
CA GLY A 9 3.64 -6.10 14.27
C GLY A 9 3.38 -4.95 13.29
N PRO A 10 4.42 -4.45 12.59
CA PRO A 10 4.30 -3.42 11.55
C PRO A 10 3.69 -3.96 10.24
N LEU A 11 3.59 -5.28 10.08
CA LEU A 11 3.11 -5.94 8.85
C LEU A 11 1.59 -6.05 8.83
N VAL A 12 1.01 -5.76 7.66
CA VAL A 12 -0.40 -6.05 7.36
C VAL A 12 -0.49 -7.25 6.43
N ARG A 13 0.39 -7.31 5.42
CA ARG A 13 0.32 -8.31 4.36
C ARG A 13 1.70 -8.60 3.79
N ILE A 14 1.94 -9.86 3.45
CA ILE A 14 3.00 -10.31 2.54
C ILE A 14 2.32 -10.75 1.25
N TRP A 15 2.86 -10.36 0.11
CA TRP A 15 2.28 -10.66 -1.19
C TRP A 15 3.36 -11.06 -2.18
N SER A 16 2.98 -11.86 -3.18
CA SER A 16 3.81 -12.21 -4.33
C SER A 16 2.97 -12.28 -5.58
N ALA A 17 3.59 -11.99 -6.72
CA ALA A 17 3.00 -12.09 -8.05
C ALA A 17 4.08 -12.51 -9.05
N GLU A 18 3.69 -13.35 -9.99
CA GLU A 18 4.52 -13.79 -11.13
C GLU A 18 3.82 -13.36 -12.42
N CYS A 19 4.59 -12.95 -13.41
CA CYS A 19 4.08 -12.52 -14.69
C CYS A 19 4.67 -13.41 -15.80
N ASP A 20 3.85 -14.32 -16.28
CA ASP A 20 4.23 -15.26 -17.36
C ASP A 20 4.20 -14.61 -18.75
N GLY A 21 3.67 -13.40 -18.86
CA GLY A 21 3.57 -12.60 -20.09
C GLY A 21 3.33 -11.12 -19.76
N THR A 22 3.36 -10.26 -20.78
CA THR A 22 3.03 -8.86 -20.59
C THR A 22 1.57 -8.71 -20.19
N THR A 23 1.31 -8.41 -18.93
CA THR A 23 -0.04 -8.23 -18.39
C THR A 23 -0.22 -6.78 -17.96
N ALA A 24 -1.25 -6.12 -18.50
CA ALA A 24 -1.66 -4.80 -18.06
C ALA A 24 -2.61 -4.93 -16.85
N PHE A 25 -2.40 -4.14 -15.82
CA PHE A 25 -3.28 -4.07 -14.65
C PHE A 25 -3.34 -2.66 -14.07
N SER A 26 -4.29 -2.41 -13.19
CA SER A 26 -4.34 -1.17 -12.43
C SER A 26 -3.85 -1.38 -11.01
N SER A 27 -2.78 -0.67 -10.62
CA SER A 27 -2.44 -0.51 -9.22
C SER A 27 -3.42 0.47 -8.62
N ILE A 28 -4.25 0.01 -7.70
CA ILE A 28 -5.31 0.80 -7.08
C ILE A 28 -4.75 1.75 -6.01
N ALA A 29 -5.52 2.79 -5.68
CA ALA A 29 -5.18 3.66 -4.56
C ALA A 29 -5.03 2.85 -3.26
N SER A 30 -3.96 3.11 -2.52
CA SER A 30 -3.63 2.41 -1.28
C SER A 30 -3.15 3.39 -0.22
N VAL A 31 -3.49 3.11 1.02
CA VAL A 31 -3.07 3.91 2.17
C VAL A 31 -1.86 3.32 2.90
N ASN A 32 -1.54 2.07 2.63
CA ASN A 32 -0.47 1.34 3.28
C ASN A 32 0.87 1.57 2.57
N PRO A 33 1.87 2.12 3.25
CA PRO A 33 3.23 2.10 2.73
C PRO A 33 3.79 0.68 2.77
N GLY A 34 4.87 0.44 2.05
CA GLY A 34 5.47 -0.89 2.02
C GLY A 34 6.81 -0.93 1.31
N ILE A 35 7.34 -2.13 1.21
CA ILE A 35 8.52 -2.46 0.44
C ILE A 35 8.13 -3.52 -0.58
N GLY A 36 8.49 -3.30 -1.84
CA GLY A 36 8.36 -4.27 -2.90
C GLY A 36 9.72 -4.69 -3.41
N PHE A 37 9.80 -5.89 -3.92
CA PHE A 37 10.98 -6.44 -4.59
C PHE A 37 10.55 -6.88 -5.98
N ALA A 38 11.32 -6.46 -6.99
CA ALA A 38 11.14 -6.90 -8.36
C ALA A 38 12.37 -7.71 -8.77
N ARG A 39 12.18 -8.93 -9.26
CA ARG A 39 13.23 -9.76 -9.84
C ARG A 39 13.03 -9.84 -11.34
N ILE A 40 13.97 -9.24 -12.09
CA ILE A 40 13.95 -9.14 -13.54
C ILE A 40 15.33 -9.57 -14.06
N GLY A 41 15.39 -10.58 -14.92
CA GLY A 41 16.64 -11.05 -15.51
C GLY A 41 17.68 -11.48 -14.46
N GLY A 42 17.23 -12.10 -13.36
CA GLY A 42 18.11 -12.56 -12.26
C GLY A 42 18.60 -11.45 -11.34
N ARG A 43 18.19 -10.20 -11.55
CA ARG A 43 18.54 -9.06 -10.68
C ARG A 43 17.33 -8.69 -9.82
N THR A 44 17.55 -8.52 -8.54
CA THR A 44 16.51 -8.05 -7.60
C THR A 44 16.73 -6.58 -7.28
N ALA A 45 15.66 -5.79 -7.37
CA ALA A 45 15.63 -4.40 -6.92
C ALA A 45 14.62 -4.24 -5.79
N LEU A 46 14.94 -3.39 -4.82
CA LEU A 46 14.04 -3.02 -3.73
C LEU A 46 13.38 -1.68 -4.07
N HIS A 47 12.07 -1.67 -4.03
CA HIS A 47 11.24 -0.50 -4.27
C HIS A 47 10.55 -0.06 -2.97
N LEU A 48 10.66 1.20 -2.63
CA LEU A 48 9.86 1.81 -1.58
C LEU A 48 8.49 2.17 -2.15
N ARG A 49 7.45 1.79 -1.44
CA ARG A 49 6.06 2.06 -1.82
C ARG A 49 5.43 2.99 -0.79
N GLY A 50 5.05 4.17 -1.27
CA GLY A 50 4.24 5.12 -0.50
C GLY A 50 2.75 4.90 -0.71
N PRO A 51 1.91 5.71 -0.04
CA PRO A 51 0.48 5.72 -0.32
C PRO A 51 0.21 6.22 -1.74
N ALA A 52 -0.73 5.57 -2.42
CA ALA A 52 -1.22 5.95 -3.74
C ALA A 52 -2.60 6.60 -3.62
N THR A 53 -2.76 7.81 -4.18
CA THR A 53 -4.02 8.58 -4.08
C THR A 53 -4.92 8.44 -5.29
N ARG A 54 -4.53 7.64 -6.27
CA ARG A 54 -5.27 7.34 -7.51
C ARG A 54 -4.84 5.96 -8.04
N ALA A 55 -5.69 5.40 -8.88
CA ALA A 55 -5.29 4.22 -9.66
C ALA A 55 -4.25 4.61 -10.71
N THR A 56 -3.30 3.71 -10.96
CA THR A 56 -2.25 3.91 -11.97
C THR A 56 -2.18 2.67 -12.85
N PRO A 57 -2.33 2.80 -14.18
CA PRO A 57 -2.09 1.71 -15.10
C PRO A 57 -0.62 1.28 -15.02
N LEU A 58 -0.39 0.00 -14.86
CA LEU A 58 0.92 -0.62 -14.84
C LEU A 58 0.95 -1.78 -15.84
N SER A 59 2.14 -2.14 -16.28
CA SER A 59 2.39 -3.35 -17.04
C SER A 59 3.44 -4.18 -16.34
N CYS A 60 3.22 -5.47 -16.32
CA CYS A 60 4.19 -6.43 -15.84
C CYS A 60 4.95 -7.00 -17.03
N PRO A 61 6.28 -6.84 -17.13
CA PRO A 61 7.06 -7.54 -18.14
C PRO A 61 7.00 -9.06 -17.95
N PRO A 62 7.17 -9.86 -19.01
CA PRO A 62 7.27 -11.30 -18.88
C PRO A 62 8.47 -11.70 -18.02
N ASP A 63 8.42 -12.88 -17.44
CA ASP A 63 9.48 -13.46 -16.62
C ASP A 63 9.91 -12.57 -15.44
N THR A 64 8.93 -11.84 -14.88
CA THR A 64 9.16 -10.97 -13.73
C THR A 64 8.46 -11.53 -12.50
N GLU A 65 9.20 -11.64 -11.41
CA GLU A 65 8.66 -11.96 -10.11
C GLU A 65 8.63 -10.71 -9.24
N TYR A 66 7.47 -10.49 -8.61
CA TYR A 66 7.29 -9.45 -7.62
C TYR A 66 6.91 -10.07 -6.28
N PHE A 67 7.47 -9.57 -5.21
CA PHE A 67 6.99 -9.86 -3.86
C PHE A 67 7.20 -8.64 -2.97
N GLY A 68 6.55 -8.63 -1.83
CA GLY A 68 6.71 -7.50 -0.92
C GLY A 68 5.86 -7.60 0.32
N VAL A 69 5.91 -6.52 1.07
CA VAL A 69 5.19 -6.36 2.32
C VAL A 69 4.47 -5.01 2.34
N ASP A 70 3.25 -5.01 2.85
CA ASP A 70 2.54 -3.79 3.18
C ASP A 70 2.60 -3.59 4.68
N PHE A 71 2.92 -2.37 5.09
CA PHE A 71 2.99 -1.96 6.48
C PHE A 71 1.62 -1.42 6.95
N ARG A 72 1.35 -1.55 8.24
CA ARG A 72 0.20 -0.89 8.84
C ARG A 72 0.36 0.63 8.79
N LEU A 73 -0.74 1.34 8.88
CA LEU A 73 -0.72 2.80 9.00
C LEU A 73 0.15 3.22 10.20
N GLY A 74 0.98 4.24 9.97
CA GLY A 74 1.93 4.73 10.95
C GLY A 74 3.23 3.93 11.05
N ALA A 75 3.40 2.82 10.31
CA ALA A 75 4.67 2.13 10.18
C ALA A 75 5.42 2.63 8.94
N TYR A 76 6.65 3.09 9.11
CA TYR A 76 7.45 3.67 8.02
C TYR A 76 8.95 3.65 8.34
N LEU A 77 9.77 3.86 7.31
CA LEU A 77 11.21 4.08 7.47
C LEU A 77 11.44 5.58 7.67
N PRO A 78 12.02 6.04 8.80
CA PRO A 78 12.21 7.47 9.10
C PRO A 78 13.00 8.24 8.04
N MET A 79 13.94 7.57 7.37
CA MET A 79 14.72 8.14 6.27
C MET A 79 13.89 8.37 4.98
N PHE A 80 12.76 7.65 4.83
CA PHE A 80 11.83 7.74 3.72
C PHE A 80 10.39 7.90 4.23
N PRO A 81 10.04 9.05 4.81
CA PRO A 81 8.71 9.25 5.37
C PRO A 81 7.64 9.18 4.28
N PRO A 82 6.48 8.57 4.55
CA PRO A 82 5.43 8.33 3.54
C PRO A 82 4.98 9.57 2.79
N VAL A 83 5.05 10.75 3.40
CA VAL A 83 4.71 12.04 2.75
C VAL A 83 5.59 12.32 1.53
N GLY A 84 6.85 11.90 1.54
CA GLY A 84 7.78 12.02 0.42
C GLY A 84 7.60 10.94 -0.66
N LEU A 85 6.82 9.90 -0.37
CA LEU A 85 6.62 8.76 -1.25
C LEU A 85 5.21 8.71 -1.88
N VAL A 86 4.38 9.72 -1.66
CA VAL A 86 3.00 9.75 -2.18
C VAL A 86 3.00 9.69 -3.70
N ASN A 87 2.29 8.70 -4.26
CA ASN A 87 2.20 8.42 -5.70
C ASN A 87 3.56 8.11 -6.38
N LEU A 88 4.60 7.82 -5.64
CA LEU A 88 5.86 7.34 -6.19
C LEU A 88 5.82 5.82 -6.31
N ASN A 89 6.01 5.33 -7.55
CA ASN A 89 6.08 3.89 -7.84
C ASN A 89 7.53 3.43 -8.10
N ASP A 90 8.49 4.37 -8.25
CA ASP A 90 9.85 4.13 -8.75
C ASP A 90 10.94 4.52 -7.75
N ALA A 91 10.62 4.59 -6.46
CA ALA A 91 11.63 4.85 -5.43
C ALA A 91 12.50 3.60 -5.20
N VAL A 92 13.42 3.34 -6.13
CA VAL A 92 14.34 2.19 -6.08
C VAL A 92 15.53 2.52 -5.22
N LEU A 93 15.89 1.61 -4.30
CA LEU A 93 17.11 1.76 -3.51
C LEU A 93 18.33 1.20 -4.25
N PRO A 94 19.53 1.78 -4.01
CA PRO A 94 20.76 1.32 -4.63
C PRO A 94 21.03 -0.16 -4.32
N THR A 95 21.22 -0.96 -5.38
CA THR A 95 21.64 -2.36 -5.27
C THR A 95 23.17 -2.44 -5.31
N LEU A 96 23.74 -3.11 -4.33
CA LEU A 96 25.16 -3.36 -4.21
C LEU A 96 25.55 -4.69 -4.85
N PRO A 97 26.83 -4.91 -5.18
CA PRO A 97 27.34 -6.21 -5.61
C PRO A 97 26.96 -7.33 -4.64
N GLY A 98 26.69 -8.52 -5.17
CA GLY A 98 26.26 -9.68 -4.37
C GLY A 98 24.80 -9.65 -3.95
N GLY A 99 23.92 -8.85 -4.63
CA GLY A 99 22.48 -8.85 -4.38
C GLY A 99 22.10 -8.23 -3.04
N ARG A 100 22.84 -7.24 -2.57
CA ARG A 100 22.56 -6.50 -1.35
C ARG A 100 21.95 -5.14 -1.67
N VAL A 101 21.23 -4.57 -0.71
CA VAL A 101 20.67 -3.21 -0.79
C VAL A 101 21.36 -2.31 0.23
N LEU A 102 21.57 -1.05 -0.11
CA LEU A 102 22.08 -0.05 0.80
C LEU A 102 20.93 0.60 1.58
N LEU A 103 20.93 0.44 2.89
CA LEU A 103 19.97 1.07 3.81
C LEU A 103 20.72 1.68 4.99
N ASP A 104 20.55 2.98 5.21
CA ASP A 104 21.17 3.75 6.30
C ASP A 104 22.69 3.56 6.42
N GLY A 105 23.38 3.52 5.28
CA GLY A 105 24.83 3.33 5.22
C GLY A 105 25.31 1.88 5.29
N ASP A 106 24.43 0.93 5.62
CA ASP A 106 24.76 -0.48 5.75
C ASP A 106 24.29 -1.31 4.55
N ALA A 107 25.03 -2.38 4.25
CA ALA A 107 24.69 -3.34 3.20
C ALA A 107 23.82 -4.47 3.77
N TRP A 108 22.57 -4.52 3.34
CA TRP A 108 21.58 -5.52 3.75
C TRP A 108 21.39 -6.58 2.68
N GLU A 109 21.33 -7.84 3.08
CA GLU A 109 20.97 -8.91 2.16
C GLU A 109 19.52 -8.76 1.70
N MET A 110 19.28 -8.91 0.38
CA MET A 110 17.94 -8.93 -0.17
C MET A 110 17.19 -10.16 0.37
N PRO A 111 15.97 -9.98 0.85
CA PRO A 111 15.16 -11.12 1.25
C PRO A 111 14.64 -11.90 0.05
N THR A 112 14.12 -13.07 0.34
CA THR A 112 13.32 -13.89 -0.56
C THR A 112 11.84 -13.85 -0.13
N PRO A 113 10.91 -14.33 -0.93
CA PRO A 113 9.49 -14.44 -0.51
C PRO A 113 9.29 -15.23 0.79
N THR A 114 10.23 -16.17 1.11
CA THR A 114 10.12 -17.06 2.26
C THR A 114 10.72 -16.49 3.55
N ASN A 115 11.48 -15.39 3.50
CA ASN A 115 12.13 -14.79 4.68
C ASN A 115 11.95 -13.27 4.76
N VAL A 116 11.05 -12.71 4.01
CA VAL A 116 10.81 -11.26 3.99
C VAL A 116 10.27 -10.73 5.33
N ASP A 117 9.57 -11.56 6.08
CA ASP A 117 9.13 -11.27 7.45
C ASP A 117 10.32 -11.13 8.42
N VAL A 118 11.32 -12.01 8.29
CA VAL A 118 12.57 -11.94 9.06
C VAL A 118 13.34 -10.67 8.71
N PHE A 119 13.38 -10.31 7.41
CA PHE A 119 13.99 -9.05 6.96
C PHE A 119 13.32 -7.85 7.64
N VAL A 120 11.99 -7.79 7.65
CA VAL A 120 11.24 -6.72 8.31
C VAL A 120 11.49 -6.68 9.82
N GLN A 121 11.54 -7.84 10.49
CA GLN A 121 11.87 -7.89 11.92
C GLN A 121 13.28 -7.35 12.21
N ARG A 122 14.24 -7.61 11.33
CA ARG A 122 15.59 -7.03 11.44
C ARG A 122 15.57 -5.51 11.29
N LEU A 123 14.79 -4.96 10.32
CA LEU A 123 14.62 -3.51 10.18
C LEU A 123 14.04 -2.87 11.46
N VAL A 124 13.06 -3.53 12.07
CA VAL A 124 12.47 -3.06 13.36
C VAL A 124 13.52 -3.06 14.46
N ARG A 125 14.27 -4.15 14.60
CA ARG A 125 15.32 -4.26 15.66
C ARG A 125 16.45 -3.24 15.47
N ALA A 126 16.76 -2.90 14.23
CA ALA A 126 17.75 -1.88 13.87
C ALA A 126 17.20 -0.44 14.00
N GLY A 127 15.92 -0.26 14.32
CA GLY A 127 15.28 1.06 14.39
C GLY A 127 15.03 1.71 13.02
N LEU A 128 15.25 0.98 11.93
CA LEU A 128 15.06 1.46 10.56
C LEU A 128 13.59 1.42 10.12
N LEU A 129 12.77 0.60 10.75
CA LEU A 129 11.32 0.60 10.59
C LEU A 129 10.68 0.92 11.94
N VAL A 130 9.97 2.02 12.01
CA VAL A 130 9.30 2.50 13.22
C VAL A 130 7.80 2.51 13.05
N VAL A 131 7.08 2.49 14.17
CA VAL A 131 5.62 2.65 14.22
C VAL A 131 5.30 3.87 15.05
N ASP A 132 4.58 4.85 14.48
CA ASP A 132 4.04 5.97 15.27
C ASP A 132 2.75 5.51 15.98
N PRO A 133 2.78 5.35 17.32
CA PRO A 133 1.66 4.81 18.08
C PRO A 133 0.43 5.73 18.07
N LEU A 134 0.61 7.03 17.79
CA LEU A 134 -0.49 7.99 17.79
C LEU A 134 -1.33 7.97 16.51
N VAL A 135 -0.84 7.30 15.45
CA VAL A 135 -1.56 7.28 14.17
C VAL A 135 -2.94 6.62 14.31
N GLU A 136 -3.04 5.52 15.05
CA GLU A 136 -4.31 4.82 15.26
C GLU A 136 -5.30 5.68 16.06
N ASP A 137 -4.83 6.30 17.15
CA ASP A 137 -5.65 7.22 17.94
C ASP A 137 -6.14 8.40 17.10
N LEU A 138 -5.24 9.01 16.32
CA LEU A 138 -5.55 10.14 15.45
C LEU A 138 -6.50 9.73 14.30
N ARG A 139 -6.38 8.50 13.79
CA ARG A 139 -7.28 7.95 12.77
C ARG A 139 -8.72 7.92 13.27
N HIS A 140 -8.93 7.51 14.53
CA HIS A 140 -10.23 7.41 15.16
C HIS A 140 -10.70 8.73 15.79
N GLY A 141 -9.96 9.82 15.61
CA GLY A 141 -10.38 11.14 16.08
C GLY A 141 -10.17 11.38 17.57
N ALA A 142 -9.31 10.60 18.22
CA ALA A 142 -8.97 10.81 19.61
C ALA A 142 -8.44 12.23 19.83
N VAL A 143 -8.93 12.88 20.88
CA VAL A 143 -8.42 14.17 21.34
C VAL A 143 -7.17 13.91 22.18
N LEU A 144 -6.03 14.12 21.57
CA LEU A 144 -4.77 14.06 22.30
C LEU A 144 -4.53 15.42 22.96
N GLY A 145 -3.84 15.44 24.12
CA GLY A 145 -3.41 16.67 24.78
C GLY A 145 -2.43 17.55 23.96
N THR A 146 -2.36 17.32 22.65
CA THR A 146 -1.50 17.97 21.66
C THR A 146 -2.34 18.92 20.81
N PRO A 147 -1.86 20.13 20.46
CA PRO A 147 -2.57 21.04 19.56
C PRO A 147 -2.97 20.36 18.24
N ALA A 148 -4.19 20.61 17.78
CA ALA A 148 -4.75 19.94 16.58
C ALA A 148 -3.86 20.04 15.33
N ARG A 149 -3.18 21.19 15.15
CA ARG A 149 -2.23 21.38 14.04
C ARG A 149 -1.03 20.45 14.12
N THR A 150 -0.46 20.29 15.33
CA THR A 150 0.68 19.38 15.58
C THR A 150 0.27 17.93 15.37
N ALA A 151 -0.88 17.52 15.87
CA ALA A 151 -1.44 16.19 15.66
C ALA A 151 -1.66 15.90 14.18
N GLN A 152 -2.24 16.85 13.44
CA GLN A 152 -2.44 16.72 12.00
C GLN A 152 -1.12 16.62 11.23
N SER A 153 -0.14 17.47 11.55
CA SER A 153 1.18 17.45 10.92
C SER A 153 1.90 16.12 11.15
N ARG A 154 1.86 15.60 12.38
CA ARG A 154 2.42 14.31 12.75
C ARG A 154 1.74 13.16 12.00
N PHE A 155 0.40 13.17 11.92
CA PHE A 155 -0.37 12.18 11.14
C PHE A 155 0.03 12.19 9.66
N VAL A 156 0.06 13.38 9.03
CA VAL A 156 0.44 13.49 7.61
C VAL A 156 1.88 13.03 7.37
N ARG A 157 2.81 13.33 8.27
CA ARG A 157 4.20 12.85 8.17
C ARG A 157 4.28 11.31 8.21
N ALA A 158 3.58 10.69 9.15
CA ALA A 158 3.64 9.24 9.38
C ALA A 158 2.78 8.42 8.40
N VAL A 159 1.73 9.03 7.82
CA VAL A 159 0.78 8.34 6.91
C VAL A 159 0.96 8.78 5.45
N GLY A 160 1.50 9.98 5.21
CA GLY A 160 1.62 10.58 3.87
C GLY A 160 0.34 11.24 3.37
N LEU A 161 -0.79 11.04 4.04
CA LEU A 161 -2.10 11.50 3.61
C LEU A 161 -2.83 12.24 4.73
N SER A 162 -3.74 13.15 4.35
CA SER A 162 -4.71 13.68 5.32
C SER A 162 -5.72 12.61 5.72
N ARG A 163 -6.31 12.70 6.92
CA ARG A 163 -7.39 11.80 7.37
C ARG A 163 -8.55 11.75 6.37
N ARG A 164 -8.92 12.90 5.81
CA ARG A 164 -9.99 12.97 4.80
C ARG A 164 -9.65 12.12 3.55
N LYS A 165 -8.42 12.25 2.99
CA LYS A 165 -8.02 11.48 1.80
C LYS A 165 -7.93 9.98 2.12
N LEU A 166 -7.42 9.63 3.30
CA LEU A 166 -7.40 8.26 3.79
C LEU A 166 -8.81 7.65 3.80
N HIS A 167 -9.79 8.31 4.42
CA HIS A 167 -11.17 7.82 4.46
C HIS A 167 -11.81 7.69 3.07
N VAL A 168 -11.48 8.60 2.15
CA VAL A 168 -11.99 8.52 0.75
C VAL A 168 -11.45 7.27 0.06
N ILE A 169 -10.16 6.96 0.22
CA ILE A 169 -9.54 5.76 -0.37
C ILE A 169 -10.11 4.49 0.27
N GLU A 170 -10.17 4.43 1.59
CA GLU A 170 -10.71 3.27 2.32
C GLU A 170 -12.17 3.00 1.96
N ARG A 171 -12.97 4.07 1.79
CA ARG A 171 -14.36 3.97 1.34
C ARG A 171 -14.46 3.35 -0.05
N ALA A 172 -13.65 3.82 -1.01
CA ALA A 172 -13.65 3.28 -2.36
C ALA A 172 -13.22 1.81 -2.40
N ARG A 173 -12.16 1.44 -1.64
CA ARG A 173 -11.71 0.05 -1.53
C ARG A 173 -12.78 -0.84 -0.89
N ARG A 174 -13.50 -0.36 0.13
CA ARG A 174 -14.62 -1.10 0.74
C ARG A 174 -15.76 -1.31 -0.27
N ALA A 175 -16.15 -0.27 -1.01
CA ALA A 175 -17.16 -0.36 -2.05
C ALA A 175 -16.76 -1.36 -3.14
N ALA A 176 -15.50 -1.34 -3.58
CA ALA A 176 -14.98 -2.30 -4.57
C ALA A 176 -15.02 -3.74 -4.05
N ARG A 177 -14.67 -3.98 -2.77
CA ARG A 177 -14.79 -5.32 -2.17
C ARG A 177 -16.24 -5.81 -2.11
N GLN A 178 -17.19 -4.95 -1.76
CA GLN A 178 -18.62 -5.29 -1.74
C GLN A 178 -19.13 -5.66 -3.15
N LEU A 179 -18.78 -4.87 -4.17
CA LEU A 179 -19.11 -5.18 -5.56
C LEU A 179 -18.54 -6.52 -6.03
N ARG A 180 -17.27 -6.79 -5.70
CA ARG A 180 -16.61 -8.09 -6.00
C ARG A 180 -17.27 -9.26 -5.30
N ALA A 181 -17.83 -9.03 -4.12
CA ALA A 181 -18.59 -10.03 -3.36
C ALA A 181 -20.03 -10.21 -3.89
N GLY A 182 -20.43 -9.48 -4.94
CA GLY A 182 -21.75 -9.59 -5.56
C GLY A 182 -22.83 -8.69 -4.93
N THR A 183 -22.46 -7.76 -4.05
CA THR A 183 -23.41 -6.80 -3.49
C THR A 183 -23.97 -5.90 -4.61
N PRO A 184 -25.30 -5.73 -4.71
CA PRO A 184 -25.91 -4.86 -5.71
C PRO A 184 -25.39 -3.41 -5.62
N ILE A 185 -25.23 -2.74 -6.77
CA ILE A 185 -24.69 -1.37 -6.83
C ILE A 185 -25.50 -0.39 -5.97
N ALA A 186 -26.83 -0.54 -5.95
CA ALA A 186 -27.71 0.31 -5.14
C ALA A 186 -27.40 0.18 -3.64
N ASP A 187 -27.17 -1.05 -3.15
CA ASP A 187 -26.86 -1.31 -1.75
C ASP A 187 -25.48 -0.77 -1.39
N VAL A 188 -24.49 -0.92 -2.29
CA VAL A 188 -23.15 -0.37 -2.10
C VAL A 188 -23.17 1.15 -2.00
N ILE A 189 -23.99 1.86 -2.81
CA ILE A 189 -24.16 3.31 -2.72
C ILE A 189 -24.59 3.70 -1.31
N PHE A 190 -25.61 3.02 -0.78
CA PHE A 190 -26.15 3.28 0.55
C PHE A 190 -25.15 2.94 1.65
N ASP A 191 -24.62 1.71 1.67
CA ASP A 191 -23.75 1.20 2.72
C ASP A 191 -22.40 1.92 2.79
N ALA A 192 -21.84 2.29 1.63
CA ALA A 192 -20.59 3.02 1.58
C ALA A 192 -20.77 4.55 1.69
N GLY A 193 -22.00 5.06 1.77
CA GLY A 193 -22.31 6.48 1.94
C GLY A 193 -21.95 7.33 0.71
N TYR A 194 -22.24 6.81 -0.49
CA TYR A 194 -22.22 7.61 -1.72
C TYR A 194 -23.57 8.29 -1.91
N HIS A 195 -23.53 9.48 -2.54
CA HIS A 195 -24.74 10.24 -2.78
C HIS A 195 -25.62 9.59 -3.87
N ASP A 196 -24.95 9.13 -4.95
CA ASP A 196 -25.58 8.55 -6.13
C ASP A 196 -24.62 7.64 -6.88
N GLN A 197 -25.10 6.95 -7.92
CA GLN A 197 -24.29 6.08 -8.77
C GLN A 197 -23.20 6.84 -9.55
N PRO A 198 -23.43 8.05 -10.12
CA PRO A 198 -22.37 8.86 -10.72
C PRO A 198 -21.23 9.19 -9.74
N HIS A 199 -21.53 9.49 -8.48
CA HIS A 199 -20.52 9.75 -7.46
C HIS A 199 -19.68 8.48 -7.16
N LEU A 200 -20.32 7.31 -7.00
CA LEU A 200 -19.63 6.03 -6.86
C LEU A 200 -18.75 5.76 -8.08
N THR A 201 -19.26 5.93 -9.29
CA THR A 201 -18.54 5.68 -10.55
C THR A 201 -17.28 6.53 -10.66
N ARG A 202 -17.38 7.85 -10.46
CA ARG A 202 -16.20 8.73 -10.47
C ARG A 202 -15.16 8.33 -9.42
N SER A 203 -15.62 8.02 -8.21
CA SER A 203 -14.73 7.60 -7.12
C SER A 203 -14.00 6.30 -7.44
N LEU A 204 -14.68 5.30 -7.99
CA LEU A 204 -14.05 4.03 -8.34
C LEU A 204 -13.10 4.17 -9.54
N GLN A 205 -13.49 4.95 -10.55
CA GLN A 205 -12.60 5.21 -11.70
C GLN A 205 -11.31 5.93 -11.26
N GLU A 206 -11.40 6.94 -10.39
CA GLU A 206 -10.21 7.65 -9.87
C GLU A 206 -9.33 6.74 -9.00
N LEU A 207 -9.94 5.96 -8.09
CA LEU A 207 -9.20 5.30 -7.00
C LEU A 207 -8.94 3.81 -7.24
N VAL A 208 -9.75 3.17 -8.08
CA VAL A 208 -9.66 1.74 -8.40
C VAL A 208 -9.30 1.52 -9.87
N GLY A 209 -9.62 2.49 -10.74
CA GLY A 209 -9.33 2.44 -12.17
C GLY A 209 -10.44 1.81 -13.01
N TYR A 210 -11.56 1.41 -12.40
CA TYR A 210 -12.66 0.70 -13.06
C TYR A 210 -14.02 1.25 -12.63
N THR A 211 -15.02 1.04 -13.47
CA THR A 211 -16.41 1.36 -13.14
C THR A 211 -17.00 0.32 -12.16
N PRO A 212 -18.10 0.66 -11.45
CA PRO A 212 -18.78 -0.30 -10.57
C PRO A 212 -19.19 -1.60 -11.29
N GLY A 213 -19.65 -1.51 -12.54
CA GLY A 213 -20.05 -2.67 -13.33
C GLY A 213 -18.86 -3.56 -13.72
N GLU A 214 -17.73 -2.99 -14.06
CA GLU A 214 -16.50 -3.74 -14.34
C GLU A 214 -16.02 -4.45 -13.07
N VAL A 215 -15.97 -3.73 -11.93
CA VAL A 215 -15.57 -4.32 -10.64
C VAL A 215 -16.48 -5.50 -10.26
N ALA A 216 -17.79 -5.38 -10.46
CA ALA A 216 -18.76 -6.42 -10.14
C ALA A 216 -18.60 -7.66 -11.03
N ARG A 217 -18.27 -7.51 -12.32
CA ARG A 217 -18.02 -8.67 -13.24
C ARG A 217 -16.77 -9.47 -12.85
N GLY A 218 -15.77 -8.81 -12.30
CA GLY A 218 -14.62 -9.53 -11.80
C GLY A 218 -13.55 -9.89 -12.83
N ASP A 219 -13.62 -9.35 -14.04
CA ASP A 219 -12.77 -9.72 -15.19
C ASP A 219 -11.35 -9.15 -15.13
N MET A 220 -11.00 -8.46 -14.06
CA MET A 220 -9.70 -7.82 -13.90
C MET A 220 -8.99 -8.25 -12.61
N PHE A 221 -7.67 -8.13 -12.64
CA PHE A 221 -6.87 -8.24 -11.42
C PHE A 221 -7.06 -6.99 -10.55
N LEU A 222 -7.58 -7.17 -9.35
CA LEU A 222 -7.70 -6.12 -8.34
C LEU A 222 -7.10 -6.60 -7.02
N ASP A 223 -6.12 -5.88 -6.55
CA ASP A 223 -5.50 -6.07 -5.24
C ASP A 223 -6.26 -5.26 -4.17
N LEU A 224 -7.40 -5.79 -3.71
CA LEU A 224 -8.37 -5.13 -2.80
C LEU A 224 -8.11 -5.40 -1.32
#